data_548177238fcaf9a8659530ac68dddfe4
#
_entry.id   548177238fcaf9a8659530ac68dddfe4
#
_cell.length_a   1.000
_cell.length_b   1.000
_cell.length_c   1.000
_cell.angle_alpha   90.00
_cell.angle_beta   90.00
_cell.angle_gamma   90.00
#
_symmetry.space_group_name_H-M   'P 1'
#
loop_
_entity.id
_entity.type
_entity.pdbx_description
1 polymer ?
#
loop_
_entity_poly.entity_id
_entity_poly.type
_entity_poly.pdbx_seq_one_letter_code
_entity_poly.pdbx_strand_id
1 'polypeptide(L)'
;MQQSTTRRTLHYYWQVTRKHKGLFWGLIVSTFLFVALLSYGNPYVMSLVVDRVSEGGVGPDEVFSAYGPYIVALIAINVFGQAASKFQDYTLYKLEIAAAYDLATMSFDALCNQSMSFHSNRFGGTLVSQTSKFMSAYQQLIETIMFPFLPVMCSVIFTCGILAPRVPVYVAILMALLAVYATVSYIMYKRILSLNEKAASAQNQLSGELSDSVSNILAVKTYGREDYERGLFDAANREVVARDSKRMRASLTRGIITASITVVIMSVVAVFIAGGNAWYGITPGTLVMMFTYTYTVTNQFNFINNGLQRFNRAFGDASGMTATLDEPRLVADVAGAPDLQVREGAIDFEGIGFSYGDCDMKTQVFDDFELHIPAGQRVGLVGLSGAGKTTLTKLLLRLSDIQQGCILLDGQNIAQCTQQSLRRQIAYVPQESLLFHRSVAENISYGKPGASMDEIREAAARANALEFIERLPQGFETQVGERGVKLSGGQRQRIAIARAILADCPVLVLDEATSALDSESEALVQDALATLMKGRTCIVVAHRLSTVASLDRIVVLDSGKVAEDGPHEQLIAAGGEYANLWNRQTGAYLE
;
A
#
# COMPACT_ATOMS: atom_id res chain seq x y z
N MET A 1 15.05 -5.63 -14.45
CA MET A 1 14.23 -5.26 -13.29
C MET A 1 12.72 -5.30 -13.58
N GLN A 2 12.17 -4.53 -14.52
CA GLN A 2 10.72 -4.49 -14.78
C GLN A 2 10.06 -5.86 -15.09
N GLN A 3 10.68 -6.74 -15.88
CA GLN A 3 10.10 -8.06 -16.18
C GLN A 3 10.00 -8.98 -14.96
N SER A 4 10.92 -8.88 -14.01
CA SER A 4 10.85 -9.65 -12.76
C SER A 4 9.71 -9.17 -11.85
N THR A 5 9.51 -7.86 -11.74
CA THR A 5 8.44 -7.25 -10.93
C THR A 5 7.04 -7.59 -11.49
N THR A 6 6.86 -7.51 -12.82
CA THR A 6 5.58 -7.89 -13.47
C THR A 6 5.21 -9.35 -13.18
N ARG A 7 6.18 -10.28 -13.27
CA ARG A 7 5.94 -11.69 -12.96
C ARG A 7 5.57 -11.92 -11.49
N ARG A 8 6.19 -11.19 -10.56
CA ARG A 8 5.90 -11.24 -9.13
C ARG A 8 4.53 -10.66 -8.81
N THR A 9 4.17 -9.51 -9.40
CA THR A 9 2.82 -8.95 -9.29
C THR A 9 1.75 -9.95 -9.72
N LEU A 10 1.94 -10.60 -10.88
CA LEU A 10 1.03 -11.64 -11.36
C LEU A 10 0.96 -12.83 -10.39
N HIS A 11 2.07 -13.19 -9.77
CA HIS A 11 2.10 -14.27 -8.76
C HIS A 11 1.20 -13.94 -7.56
N TYR A 12 1.33 -12.74 -6.98
CA TYR A 12 0.48 -12.29 -5.87
C TYR A 12 -0.99 -12.23 -6.26
N TYR A 13 -1.30 -11.66 -7.42
CA TYR A 13 -2.67 -11.60 -7.90
C TYR A 13 -3.26 -12.98 -8.17
N TRP A 14 -2.47 -13.89 -8.71
CA TRP A 14 -2.91 -15.27 -8.92
C TRP A 14 -3.13 -16.03 -7.61
N GLN A 15 -2.30 -15.81 -6.58
CA GLN A 15 -2.53 -16.39 -5.25
C GLN A 15 -3.90 -16.00 -4.69
N VAL A 16 -4.28 -14.74 -4.82
CA VAL A 16 -5.58 -14.23 -4.38
C VAL A 16 -6.70 -14.79 -5.25
N THR A 17 -6.58 -14.68 -6.58
CA THR A 17 -7.59 -15.20 -7.53
C THR A 17 -7.86 -16.69 -7.31
N ARG A 18 -6.80 -17.46 -7.04
CA ARG A 18 -6.90 -18.91 -6.79
C ARG A 18 -7.72 -19.26 -5.54
N LYS A 19 -7.86 -18.39 -4.57
CA LYS A 19 -8.76 -18.59 -3.43
C LYS A 19 -10.23 -18.58 -3.87
N HIS A 20 -10.55 -17.83 -4.92
CA HIS A 20 -11.90 -17.60 -5.43
C HIS A 20 -12.15 -18.28 -6.79
N LYS A 21 -11.69 -19.53 -6.98
CA LYS A 21 -11.74 -20.29 -8.24
C LYS A 21 -13.13 -20.32 -8.88
N GLY A 22 -14.19 -20.52 -8.08
CA GLY A 22 -15.55 -20.60 -8.57
C GLY A 22 -16.01 -19.31 -9.26
N LEU A 23 -15.68 -18.15 -8.67
CA LEU A 23 -16.01 -16.85 -9.26
C LEU A 23 -15.20 -16.59 -10.53
N PHE A 24 -13.91 -16.93 -10.53
CA PHE A 24 -13.05 -16.74 -11.69
C PHE A 24 -13.48 -17.59 -12.89
N TRP A 25 -13.75 -18.88 -12.69
CA TRP A 25 -14.24 -19.74 -13.77
C TRP A 25 -15.67 -19.39 -14.18
N GLY A 26 -16.54 -19.01 -13.22
CA GLY A 26 -17.87 -18.48 -13.52
C GLY A 26 -17.82 -17.26 -14.42
N LEU A 27 -16.89 -16.35 -14.17
CA LEU A 27 -16.66 -15.15 -14.97
C LEU A 27 -16.20 -15.49 -16.40
N ILE A 28 -15.26 -16.42 -16.58
CA ILE A 28 -14.79 -16.86 -17.90
C ILE A 28 -15.92 -17.51 -18.70
N VAL A 29 -16.65 -18.44 -18.07
CA VAL A 29 -17.76 -19.16 -18.74
C VAL A 29 -18.89 -18.22 -19.11
N SER A 30 -19.27 -17.30 -18.24
CA SER A 30 -20.32 -16.33 -18.51
C SER A 30 -19.93 -15.36 -19.63
N THR A 31 -18.66 -14.92 -19.68
CA THR A 31 -18.14 -14.09 -20.78
C THR A 31 -18.21 -14.84 -22.12
N PHE A 32 -17.79 -16.11 -22.12
CA PHE A 32 -17.90 -16.94 -23.34
C PHE A 32 -19.35 -17.09 -23.80
N LEU A 33 -20.28 -17.42 -22.89
CA LEU A 33 -21.70 -17.56 -23.19
C LEU A 33 -22.32 -16.24 -23.67
N PHE A 34 -22.01 -15.14 -23.00
CA PHE A 34 -22.46 -13.81 -23.41
C PHE A 34 -22.06 -13.49 -24.86
N VAL A 35 -20.76 -13.67 -25.19
CA VAL A 35 -20.24 -13.41 -26.53
C VAL A 35 -20.88 -14.38 -27.55
N ALA A 36 -20.91 -15.67 -27.22
CA ALA A 36 -21.48 -16.68 -28.11
C ALA A 36 -22.95 -16.41 -28.47
N LEU A 37 -23.75 -16.07 -27.46
CA LEU A 37 -25.20 -15.89 -27.66
C LEU A 37 -25.50 -14.52 -28.27
N LEU A 38 -25.10 -13.42 -27.67
CA LEU A 38 -25.52 -12.09 -28.12
C LEU A 38 -24.74 -11.60 -29.33
N SER A 39 -23.42 -11.81 -29.40
CA SER A 39 -22.61 -11.29 -30.50
C SER A 39 -22.62 -12.19 -31.74
N TYR A 40 -22.82 -13.50 -31.56
CA TYR A 40 -22.75 -14.48 -32.66
C TYR A 40 -24.07 -15.23 -32.90
N GLY A 41 -24.80 -15.60 -31.86
CA GLY A 41 -26.09 -16.32 -31.97
C GLY A 41 -27.18 -15.49 -32.63
N ASN A 42 -27.35 -14.24 -32.24
CA ASN A 42 -28.35 -13.36 -32.85
C ASN A 42 -28.15 -13.15 -34.36
N PRO A 43 -26.96 -12.75 -34.86
CA PRO A 43 -26.73 -12.60 -36.28
C PRO A 43 -26.81 -13.94 -37.04
N TYR A 44 -26.48 -15.06 -36.39
CA TYR A 44 -26.64 -16.39 -37.00
C TYR A 44 -28.11 -16.71 -37.29
N VAL A 45 -29.00 -16.55 -36.30
CA VAL A 45 -30.44 -16.80 -36.50
C VAL A 45 -31.02 -15.79 -37.49
N MET A 46 -30.59 -14.51 -37.43
CA MET A 46 -31.01 -13.53 -38.44
C MET A 46 -30.59 -13.91 -39.85
N SER A 47 -29.40 -14.50 -40.03
CA SER A 47 -28.99 -15.00 -41.36
C SER A 47 -29.92 -16.07 -41.90
N LEU A 48 -30.40 -16.98 -41.04
CA LEU A 48 -31.36 -18.01 -41.42
C LEU A 48 -32.76 -17.43 -41.79
N VAL A 49 -33.19 -16.39 -41.07
CA VAL A 49 -34.42 -15.65 -41.40
C VAL A 49 -34.28 -14.97 -42.76
N VAL A 50 -33.16 -14.30 -43.03
CA VAL A 50 -32.92 -13.62 -44.32
C VAL A 50 -32.88 -14.63 -45.47
N ASP A 51 -32.25 -15.78 -45.29
CA ASP A 51 -32.23 -16.84 -46.30
C ASP A 51 -33.65 -17.34 -46.58
N ARG A 52 -34.45 -17.60 -45.54
CA ARG A 52 -35.84 -18.04 -45.68
C ARG A 52 -36.73 -17.00 -46.36
N VAL A 53 -36.52 -15.71 -46.05
CA VAL A 53 -37.23 -14.60 -46.71
C VAL A 53 -36.86 -14.52 -48.19
N SER A 54 -35.57 -14.74 -48.52
CA SER A 54 -35.08 -14.67 -49.91
C SER A 54 -35.60 -15.81 -50.81
N GLU A 55 -35.99 -16.96 -50.23
CA GLU A 55 -36.60 -18.06 -50.92
C GLU A 55 -38.03 -17.72 -51.36
N GLY A 56 -38.71 -16.79 -50.71
CA GLY A 56 -40.10 -16.38 -51.02
C GLY A 56 -41.16 -17.44 -50.67
N GLY A 57 -42.37 -17.23 -51.10
CA GLY A 57 -43.45 -18.23 -51.05
C GLY A 57 -44.21 -18.34 -49.72
N VAL A 58 -44.03 -17.42 -48.78
CA VAL A 58 -44.73 -17.38 -47.47
C VAL A 58 -45.89 -16.39 -47.58
N GLY A 59 -47.14 -16.90 -47.51
CA GLY A 59 -48.35 -16.10 -47.48
C GLY A 59 -48.54 -15.37 -46.13
N PRO A 60 -49.42 -14.32 -46.10
CA PRO A 60 -49.63 -13.57 -44.85
C PRO A 60 -50.09 -14.44 -43.68
N ASP A 61 -50.89 -15.47 -43.93
CA ASP A 61 -51.46 -16.38 -42.93
C ASP A 61 -50.39 -17.41 -42.40
N GLU A 62 -49.34 -17.62 -43.16
CA GLU A 62 -48.27 -18.60 -42.85
C GLU A 62 -47.05 -17.99 -42.13
N VAL A 63 -46.99 -16.67 -41.90
CA VAL A 63 -45.86 -15.97 -41.32
C VAL A 63 -45.46 -16.55 -39.99
N PHE A 64 -46.39 -16.80 -39.08
CA PHE A 64 -46.09 -17.35 -37.76
C PHE A 64 -45.64 -18.80 -37.78
N SER A 65 -46.14 -19.61 -38.73
CA SER A 65 -45.67 -21.00 -38.86
C SER A 65 -44.26 -21.08 -39.48
N ALA A 66 -43.95 -20.21 -40.43
CA ALA A 66 -42.66 -20.17 -41.12
C ALA A 66 -41.54 -19.53 -40.29
N TYR A 67 -41.83 -18.43 -39.58
CA TYR A 67 -40.83 -17.66 -38.85
C TYR A 67 -40.89 -17.83 -37.33
N GLY A 68 -41.97 -18.42 -36.77
CA GLY A 68 -42.15 -18.63 -35.34
C GLY A 68 -40.95 -19.28 -34.63
N PRO A 69 -40.39 -20.38 -35.16
CA PRO A 69 -39.22 -21.02 -34.56
C PRO A 69 -37.99 -20.07 -34.43
N TYR A 70 -37.74 -19.24 -35.44
CA TYR A 70 -36.63 -18.27 -35.42
C TYR A 70 -36.87 -17.14 -34.42
N ILE A 71 -38.13 -16.66 -34.32
CA ILE A 71 -38.52 -15.65 -33.34
C ILE A 71 -38.30 -16.18 -31.90
N VAL A 72 -38.76 -17.41 -31.64
CA VAL A 72 -38.55 -18.08 -30.34
C VAL A 72 -37.06 -18.26 -30.06
N ALA A 73 -36.28 -18.67 -31.05
CA ALA A 73 -34.84 -18.80 -30.92
C ALA A 73 -34.16 -17.46 -30.60
N LEU A 74 -34.52 -16.36 -31.26
CA LEU A 74 -34.01 -15.01 -30.99
C LEU A 74 -34.38 -14.56 -29.58
N ILE A 75 -35.62 -14.77 -29.14
CA ILE A 75 -36.04 -14.43 -27.77
C ILE A 75 -35.21 -15.23 -26.76
N ALA A 76 -35.08 -16.54 -26.95
CA ALA A 76 -34.30 -17.40 -26.06
C ALA A 76 -32.83 -16.98 -25.98
N ILE A 77 -32.17 -16.73 -27.13
CA ILE A 77 -30.79 -16.25 -27.20
C ILE A 77 -30.63 -14.93 -26.45
N ASN A 78 -31.59 -14.01 -26.62
CA ASN A 78 -31.50 -12.73 -25.90
C ASN A 78 -31.71 -12.91 -24.39
N VAL A 79 -32.68 -13.70 -23.95
CA VAL A 79 -32.93 -13.95 -22.52
C VAL A 79 -31.72 -14.61 -21.87
N PHE A 80 -31.25 -15.73 -22.44
CA PHE A 80 -30.07 -16.42 -21.87
C PHE A 80 -28.78 -15.62 -22.00
N GLY A 81 -28.60 -14.88 -23.09
CA GLY A 81 -27.46 -14.02 -23.31
C GLY A 81 -27.42 -12.86 -22.31
N GLN A 82 -28.56 -12.21 -22.05
CA GLN A 82 -28.67 -11.17 -21.03
C GLN A 82 -28.47 -11.74 -19.61
N ALA A 83 -29.01 -12.93 -19.33
CA ALA A 83 -28.76 -13.62 -18.07
C ALA A 83 -27.26 -13.93 -17.88
N ALA A 84 -26.59 -14.41 -18.94
CA ALA A 84 -25.15 -14.63 -18.91
C ALA A 84 -24.34 -13.33 -18.65
N SER A 85 -24.74 -12.22 -19.30
CA SER A 85 -24.16 -10.90 -19.10
C SER A 85 -24.31 -10.44 -17.64
N LYS A 86 -25.51 -10.58 -17.07
CA LYS A 86 -25.74 -10.19 -15.66
C LYS A 86 -25.02 -11.10 -14.66
N PHE A 87 -24.89 -12.38 -14.99
CA PHE A 87 -24.08 -13.30 -14.20
C PHE A 87 -22.58 -12.98 -14.30
N GLN A 88 -22.11 -12.52 -15.47
CA GLN A 88 -20.76 -11.99 -15.66
C GLN A 88 -20.52 -10.78 -14.74
N ASP A 89 -21.41 -9.77 -14.77
CA ASP A 89 -21.33 -8.59 -13.90
C ASP A 89 -21.28 -9.01 -12.42
N TYR A 90 -22.17 -9.91 -12.00
CA TYR A 90 -22.23 -10.40 -10.62
C TYR A 90 -20.94 -11.10 -10.19
N THR A 91 -20.41 -12.02 -11.00
CA THR A 91 -19.20 -12.77 -10.69
C THR A 91 -17.96 -11.88 -10.69
N LEU A 92 -17.90 -10.88 -11.59
CA LEU A 92 -16.83 -9.89 -11.64
C LEU A 92 -16.81 -9.06 -10.35
N TYR A 93 -17.90 -8.37 -10.02
CA TYR A 93 -17.96 -7.53 -8.82
C TYR A 93 -17.69 -8.31 -7.55
N LYS A 94 -18.21 -9.52 -7.43
CA LYS A 94 -17.97 -10.36 -6.26
C LYS A 94 -16.51 -10.80 -6.15
N LEU A 95 -15.86 -11.10 -7.28
CA LEU A 95 -14.44 -11.42 -7.34
C LEU A 95 -13.58 -10.21 -6.95
N GLU A 96 -13.89 -9.02 -7.49
CA GLU A 96 -13.18 -7.79 -7.19
C GLU A 96 -13.27 -7.41 -5.71
N ILE A 97 -14.45 -7.48 -5.10
CA ILE A 97 -14.65 -7.21 -3.68
C ILE A 97 -13.87 -8.18 -2.81
N ALA A 98 -13.95 -9.48 -3.10
CA ALA A 98 -13.24 -10.51 -2.35
C ALA A 98 -11.72 -10.39 -2.48
N ALA A 99 -11.24 -10.11 -3.70
CA ALA A 99 -9.82 -9.90 -3.95
C ALA A 99 -9.30 -8.61 -3.31
N ALA A 100 -10.08 -7.53 -3.33
CA ALA A 100 -9.70 -6.28 -2.65
C ALA A 100 -9.50 -6.49 -1.16
N TYR A 101 -10.37 -7.24 -0.50
CA TYR A 101 -10.21 -7.62 0.91
C TYR A 101 -8.92 -8.41 1.15
N ASP A 102 -8.68 -9.47 0.38
CA ASP A 102 -7.48 -10.30 0.53
C ASP A 102 -6.18 -9.52 0.26
N LEU A 103 -6.17 -8.65 -0.77
CA LEU A 103 -5.02 -7.81 -1.12
C LEU A 103 -4.76 -6.74 -0.05
N ALA A 104 -5.82 -6.13 0.50
CA ALA A 104 -5.71 -5.17 1.61
C ALA A 104 -5.10 -5.84 2.84
N THR A 105 -5.60 -7.02 3.23
CA THR A 105 -5.08 -7.78 4.36
C THR A 105 -3.62 -8.18 4.14
N MET A 106 -3.28 -8.71 2.96
CA MET A 106 -1.90 -9.07 2.61
C MET A 106 -0.95 -7.87 2.65
N SER A 107 -1.40 -6.70 2.17
CA SER A 107 -0.61 -5.48 2.19
C SER A 107 -0.42 -4.96 3.62
N PHE A 108 -1.48 -4.98 4.43
CA PHE A 108 -1.44 -4.58 5.83
C PHE A 108 -0.47 -5.46 6.63
N ASP A 109 -0.59 -6.78 6.49
CA ASP A 109 0.30 -7.73 7.17
C ASP A 109 1.76 -7.54 6.76
N ALA A 110 2.01 -7.29 5.47
CA ALA A 110 3.36 -7.02 4.99
C ALA A 110 3.93 -5.74 5.62
N LEU A 111 3.16 -4.64 5.62
CA LEU A 111 3.59 -3.36 6.19
C LEU A 111 3.79 -3.43 7.70
N CYS A 112 2.86 -4.04 8.45
CA CYS A 112 2.96 -4.15 9.90
C CYS A 112 4.15 -5.01 10.37
N ASN A 113 4.58 -5.96 9.55
CA ASN A 113 5.70 -6.85 9.88
C ASN A 113 7.06 -6.37 9.34
N GLN A 114 7.13 -5.19 8.72
CA GLN A 114 8.40 -4.60 8.31
C GLN A 114 9.14 -3.95 9.49
N SER A 115 10.46 -3.83 9.35
CA SER A 115 11.32 -3.23 10.37
C SER A 115 11.04 -1.74 10.56
N MET A 116 11.44 -1.19 11.71
CA MET A 116 11.31 0.24 11.97
C MET A 116 12.14 1.09 11.01
N SER A 117 13.30 0.60 10.56
CA SER A 117 14.14 1.25 9.54
C SER A 117 13.43 1.39 8.19
N PHE A 118 12.63 0.39 7.79
CA PHE A 118 11.78 0.47 6.61
C PHE A 118 10.80 1.65 6.69
N HIS A 119 10.13 1.80 7.84
CA HIS A 119 9.14 2.87 8.05
C HIS A 119 9.78 4.25 8.21
N SER A 120 10.93 4.35 8.84
CA SER A 120 11.66 5.62 9.04
C SER A 120 12.16 6.22 7.72
N ASN A 121 12.49 5.36 6.74
CA ASN A 121 13.03 5.78 5.44
C ASN A 121 11.93 6.03 4.38
N ARG A 122 10.64 5.90 4.74
CA ARG A 122 9.52 6.03 3.80
C ARG A 122 8.39 6.86 4.37
N PHE A 123 7.78 7.67 3.54
CA PHE A 123 6.59 8.44 3.93
C PHE A 123 5.37 7.52 4.06
N GLY A 124 4.68 7.55 5.19
CA GLY A 124 3.47 6.76 5.45
C GLY A 124 2.38 6.95 4.38
N GLY A 125 2.15 8.20 3.93
CA GLY A 125 1.20 8.49 2.86
C GLY A 125 1.55 7.81 1.53
N THR A 126 2.85 7.62 1.23
CA THR A 126 3.29 6.87 0.04
C THR A 126 2.92 5.40 0.16
N LEU A 127 3.12 4.78 1.31
CA LEU A 127 2.78 3.37 1.56
C LEU A 127 1.26 3.13 1.46
N VAL A 128 0.44 4.03 2.01
CA VAL A 128 -1.02 4.00 1.88
C VAL A 128 -1.44 4.12 0.41
N SER A 129 -0.84 5.06 -0.33
CA SER A 129 -1.10 5.24 -1.76
C SER A 129 -0.70 4.00 -2.57
N GLN A 130 0.46 3.39 -2.30
CA GLN A 130 0.91 2.16 -2.95
C GLN A 130 -0.05 0.98 -2.70
N THR A 131 -0.55 0.83 -1.48
CA THR A 131 -1.55 -0.19 -1.12
C THR A 131 -2.85 0.01 -1.92
N SER A 132 -3.38 1.24 -1.95
CA SER A 132 -4.60 1.57 -2.70
C SER A 132 -4.41 1.34 -4.21
N LYS A 133 -3.28 1.74 -4.78
CA LYS A 133 -2.93 1.51 -6.19
C LYS A 133 -2.80 0.01 -6.50
N PHE A 134 -2.23 -0.77 -5.60
CA PHE A 134 -2.08 -2.22 -5.77
C PHE A 134 -3.43 -2.93 -5.88
N MET A 135 -4.41 -2.56 -5.02
CA MET A 135 -5.77 -3.09 -5.10
C MET A 135 -6.48 -2.67 -6.39
N SER A 136 -6.43 -1.37 -6.72
CA SER A 136 -7.06 -0.84 -7.93
C SER A 136 -6.44 -1.41 -9.22
N ALA A 137 -5.14 -1.72 -9.21
CA ALA A 137 -4.45 -2.33 -10.33
C ALA A 137 -4.94 -3.76 -10.60
N TYR A 138 -5.26 -4.53 -9.56
CA TYR A 138 -5.87 -5.85 -9.73
C TYR A 138 -7.22 -5.74 -10.45
N GLN A 139 -8.09 -4.84 -9.99
CA GLN A 139 -9.39 -4.59 -10.63
C GLN A 139 -9.23 -4.22 -12.11
N GLN A 140 -8.34 -3.24 -12.41
CA GLN A 140 -8.07 -2.84 -13.79
C GLN A 140 -7.53 -3.98 -14.66
N LEU A 141 -6.71 -4.88 -14.09
CA LEU A 141 -6.20 -6.05 -14.83
C LEU A 141 -7.30 -7.06 -15.14
N ILE A 142 -8.14 -7.42 -14.18
CA ILE A 142 -9.25 -8.36 -14.38
C ILE A 142 -10.24 -7.78 -15.38
N GLU A 143 -10.68 -6.51 -15.22
CA GLU A 143 -11.55 -5.85 -16.19
C GLU A 143 -10.94 -5.85 -17.61
N THR A 144 -9.64 -5.54 -17.70
CA THR A 144 -8.94 -5.49 -18.99
C THR A 144 -8.87 -6.87 -19.65
N ILE A 145 -8.71 -7.94 -18.88
CA ILE A 145 -8.73 -9.31 -19.42
C ILE A 145 -10.15 -9.68 -19.87
N MET A 146 -11.16 -9.37 -19.07
CA MET A 146 -12.53 -9.85 -19.28
C MET A 146 -13.33 -9.07 -20.34
N PHE A 147 -13.08 -7.76 -20.49
CA PHE A 147 -13.84 -6.96 -21.46
C PHE A 147 -13.15 -6.78 -22.82
N PRO A 148 -11.87 -6.34 -22.95
CA PRO A 148 -11.26 -6.27 -24.28
C PRO A 148 -10.59 -7.58 -24.75
N PHE A 149 -9.83 -8.29 -23.92
CA PHE A 149 -9.01 -9.40 -24.42
C PHE A 149 -9.80 -10.69 -24.65
N LEU A 150 -10.55 -11.16 -23.66
CA LEU A 150 -11.29 -12.42 -23.78
C LEU A 150 -12.38 -12.38 -24.84
N PRO A 151 -13.22 -11.32 -24.96
CA PRO A 151 -14.18 -11.21 -26.04
C PRO A 151 -13.57 -11.16 -27.44
N VAL A 152 -12.42 -10.51 -27.62
CA VAL A 152 -11.70 -10.51 -28.91
C VAL A 152 -11.27 -11.93 -29.28
N MET A 153 -10.66 -12.67 -28.36
CA MET A 153 -10.24 -14.06 -28.59
C MET A 153 -11.45 -14.92 -28.97
N CYS A 154 -12.56 -14.84 -28.21
CA CYS A 154 -13.78 -15.54 -28.51
C CYS A 154 -14.32 -15.15 -29.91
N SER A 155 -14.30 -13.85 -30.23
CA SER A 155 -14.81 -13.35 -31.51
C SER A 155 -14.02 -13.83 -32.70
N VAL A 156 -12.68 -13.88 -32.62
CA VAL A 156 -11.85 -14.45 -33.67
C VAL A 156 -12.19 -15.94 -33.85
N ILE A 157 -12.29 -16.71 -32.76
CA ILE A 157 -12.60 -18.14 -32.80
C ILE A 157 -13.99 -18.38 -33.45
N PHE A 158 -15.03 -17.65 -33.00
CA PHE A 158 -16.37 -17.81 -33.55
C PHE A 158 -16.47 -17.36 -34.99
N THR A 159 -15.86 -16.22 -35.35
CA THR A 159 -15.86 -15.75 -36.76
C THR A 159 -15.18 -16.77 -37.66
N CYS A 160 -14.02 -17.29 -37.31
CA CYS A 160 -13.36 -18.34 -38.08
C CYS A 160 -14.18 -19.63 -38.11
N GLY A 161 -14.66 -20.12 -36.97
CA GLY A 161 -15.41 -21.38 -36.87
C GLY A 161 -16.72 -21.40 -37.71
N ILE A 162 -17.40 -20.27 -37.77
CA ILE A 162 -18.71 -20.16 -38.45
C ILE A 162 -18.54 -19.81 -39.92
N LEU A 163 -17.63 -18.90 -40.29
CA LEU A 163 -17.50 -18.43 -41.68
C LEU A 163 -16.51 -19.27 -42.51
N ALA A 164 -15.47 -19.88 -41.93
CA ALA A 164 -14.48 -20.62 -42.72
C ALA A 164 -15.07 -21.81 -43.51
N PRO A 165 -16.03 -22.59 -42.98
CA PRO A 165 -16.67 -23.65 -43.77
C PRO A 165 -17.50 -23.15 -44.97
N ARG A 166 -18.00 -21.88 -44.90
CA ARG A 166 -18.86 -21.28 -45.89
C ARG A 166 -18.13 -20.44 -46.93
N VAL A 167 -17.17 -19.64 -46.47
CA VAL A 167 -16.44 -18.66 -47.30
C VAL A 167 -14.95 -18.62 -46.89
N PRO A 168 -14.16 -19.68 -47.16
CA PRO A 168 -12.80 -19.80 -46.69
C PRO A 168 -11.86 -18.71 -47.21
N VAL A 169 -12.03 -18.29 -48.46
CA VAL A 169 -11.21 -17.22 -49.08
C VAL A 169 -11.42 -15.89 -48.34
N TYR A 170 -12.65 -15.58 -48.01
CA TYR A 170 -12.96 -14.37 -47.25
C TYR A 170 -12.28 -14.39 -45.85
N VAL A 171 -12.41 -15.51 -45.14
CA VAL A 171 -11.82 -15.64 -43.80
C VAL A 171 -10.29 -15.49 -43.86
N ALA A 172 -9.64 -16.05 -44.87
CA ALA A 172 -8.18 -15.90 -45.05
C ALA A 172 -7.77 -14.42 -45.23
N ILE A 173 -8.53 -13.68 -46.07
CA ILE A 173 -8.30 -12.23 -46.30
C ILE A 173 -8.55 -11.45 -44.99
N LEU A 174 -9.66 -11.73 -44.33
CA LEU A 174 -9.99 -11.07 -43.05
C LEU A 174 -8.91 -11.29 -42.01
N MET A 175 -8.44 -12.53 -41.84
CA MET A 175 -7.37 -12.86 -40.89
C MET A 175 -6.03 -12.17 -41.23
N ALA A 176 -5.69 -12.07 -42.52
CA ALA A 176 -4.52 -11.33 -42.97
C ALA A 176 -4.63 -9.83 -42.62
N LEU A 177 -5.80 -9.22 -42.87
CA LEU A 177 -6.02 -7.82 -42.53
C LEU A 177 -6.05 -7.56 -41.01
N LEU A 178 -6.61 -8.47 -40.21
CA LEU A 178 -6.57 -8.39 -38.75
C LEU A 178 -5.14 -8.55 -38.22
N ALA A 179 -4.33 -9.40 -38.84
CA ALA A 179 -2.91 -9.55 -38.49
C ALA A 179 -2.13 -8.26 -38.81
N VAL A 180 -2.40 -7.61 -39.95
CA VAL A 180 -1.85 -6.28 -40.28
C VAL A 180 -2.29 -5.25 -39.25
N TYR A 181 -3.58 -5.22 -38.91
CA TYR A 181 -4.11 -4.33 -37.87
C TYR A 181 -3.38 -4.52 -36.54
N ALA A 182 -3.25 -5.77 -36.06
CA ALA A 182 -2.58 -6.09 -34.79
C ALA A 182 -1.09 -5.67 -34.82
N THR A 183 -0.39 -5.93 -35.92
CA THR A 183 1.03 -5.57 -36.08
C THR A 183 1.23 -4.05 -36.07
N VAL A 184 0.44 -3.31 -36.84
CA VAL A 184 0.50 -1.84 -36.87
C VAL A 184 0.15 -1.26 -35.50
N SER A 185 -0.90 -1.76 -34.85
CA SER A 185 -1.29 -1.35 -33.50
C SER A 185 -0.17 -1.58 -32.51
N TYR A 186 0.53 -2.71 -32.55
CA TYR A 186 1.64 -3.03 -31.67
C TYR A 186 2.86 -2.13 -31.89
N ILE A 187 3.22 -1.85 -33.14
CA ILE A 187 4.31 -0.93 -33.48
C ILE A 187 4.03 0.48 -32.95
N MET A 188 2.80 0.98 -33.21
CA MET A 188 2.38 2.29 -32.73
C MET A 188 2.30 2.36 -31.22
N TYR A 189 1.85 1.29 -30.58
CA TYR A 189 1.81 1.16 -29.13
C TYR A 189 3.20 1.34 -28.49
N LYS A 190 4.23 0.64 -28.98
CA LYS A 190 5.61 0.81 -28.48
C LYS A 190 6.09 2.27 -28.54
N ARG A 191 5.76 2.98 -29.63
CA ARG A 191 6.11 4.39 -29.78
C ARG A 191 5.39 5.28 -28.77
N ILE A 192 4.10 5.04 -28.53
CA ILE A 192 3.28 5.80 -27.58
C ILE A 192 3.71 5.50 -26.14
N LEU A 193 4.15 4.28 -25.83
CA LEU A 193 4.61 3.89 -24.49
C LEU A 193 5.71 4.82 -23.97
N SER A 194 6.76 5.07 -24.79
CA SER A 194 7.83 6.01 -24.42
C SER A 194 7.33 7.45 -24.19
N LEU A 195 6.32 7.89 -24.93
CA LEU A 195 5.70 9.20 -24.72
C LEU A 195 4.85 9.24 -23.44
N ASN A 196 4.17 8.14 -23.11
CA ASN A 196 3.43 8.01 -21.86
C ASN A 196 4.37 8.09 -20.64
N GLU A 197 5.53 7.42 -20.69
CA GLU A 197 6.54 7.48 -19.62
C GLU A 197 7.04 8.91 -19.40
N LYS A 198 7.34 9.63 -20.47
CA LYS A 198 7.77 11.05 -20.40
C LYS A 198 6.67 11.97 -19.87
N ALA A 199 5.42 11.74 -20.25
CA ALA A 199 4.28 12.49 -19.75
C ALA A 199 4.03 12.20 -18.26
N ALA A 200 4.12 10.93 -17.85
CA ALA A 200 3.99 10.53 -16.45
C ALA A 200 5.11 11.11 -15.57
N SER A 201 6.35 11.14 -16.06
CA SER A 201 7.48 11.77 -15.35
C SER A 201 7.25 13.26 -15.14
N ALA A 202 6.79 13.99 -16.17
CA ALA A 202 6.46 15.41 -16.03
C ALA A 202 5.30 15.64 -15.04
N GLN A 203 4.28 14.78 -15.08
CA GLN A 203 3.16 14.86 -14.12
C GLN A 203 3.61 14.59 -12.68
N ASN A 204 4.52 13.63 -12.47
CA ASN A 204 5.09 13.36 -11.15
C ASN A 204 5.91 14.55 -10.64
N GLN A 205 6.69 15.20 -11.51
CA GLN A 205 7.43 16.40 -11.15
C GLN A 205 6.47 17.53 -10.74
N LEU A 206 5.41 17.80 -11.51
CA LEU A 206 4.39 18.80 -11.15
C LEU A 206 3.74 18.51 -9.79
N SER A 207 3.43 17.22 -9.54
CA SER A 207 2.88 16.79 -8.26
C SER A 207 3.90 16.97 -7.12
N GLY A 208 5.19 16.79 -7.40
CA GLY A 208 6.29 17.04 -6.46
C GLY A 208 6.35 18.52 -6.06
N GLU A 209 6.36 19.43 -7.02
CA GLU A 209 6.37 20.89 -6.77
C GLU A 209 5.15 21.33 -5.95
N LEU A 210 3.95 20.81 -6.28
CA LEU A 210 2.76 21.10 -5.51
C LEU A 210 2.87 20.58 -4.06
N SER A 211 3.33 19.35 -3.89
CA SER A 211 3.48 18.74 -2.58
C SER A 211 4.49 19.48 -1.71
N ASP A 212 5.60 19.93 -2.31
CA ASP A 212 6.65 20.69 -1.60
C ASP A 212 6.12 22.05 -1.13
N SER A 213 5.52 22.82 -2.04
CA SER A 213 4.94 24.13 -1.71
C SER A 213 3.84 24.03 -0.64
N VAL A 214 2.96 23.00 -0.70
CA VAL A 214 1.89 22.80 0.28
C VAL A 214 2.43 22.34 1.62
N SER A 215 3.43 21.45 1.63
CA SER A 215 4.06 20.99 2.87
C SER A 215 4.80 22.10 3.60
N ASN A 216 5.36 23.06 2.86
CA ASN A 216 6.09 24.20 3.37
C ASN A 216 5.28 25.50 3.33
N ILE A 217 3.95 25.42 3.32
CA ILE A 217 3.07 26.58 3.12
C ILE A 217 3.30 27.70 4.14
N LEU A 218 3.70 27.35 5.37
CA LEU A 218 4.04 28.32 6.40
C LEU A 218 5.23 29.18 5.96
N ALA A 219 6.28 28.56 5.40
CA ALA A 219 7.43 29.28 4.89
C ALA A 219 7.04 30.18 3.70
N VAL A 220 6.26 29.66 2.74
CA VAL A 220 5.77 30.44 1.60
C VAL A 220 5.02 31.68 2.08
N LYS A 221 4.13 31.52 3.07
CA LYS A 221 3.33 32.63 3.63
C LYS A 221 4.17 33.63 4.44
N THR A 222 5.08 33.13 5.28
CA THR A 222 5.90 34.02 6.15
C THR A 222 6.92 34.83 5.37
N TYR A 223 7.42 34.29 4.26
CA TYR A 223 8.36 35.01 3.37
C TYR A 223 7.67 35.76 2.21
N GLY A 224 6.33 35.66 2.05
CA GLY A 224 5.57 36.34 0.98
C GLY A 224 6.02 35.91 -0.42
N ARG A 225 6.30 34.62 -0.64
CA ARG A 225 6.86 34.08 -1.88
C ARG A 225 5.86 33.32 -2.76
N GLU A 226 4.57 33.57 -2.62
CA GLU A 226 3.52 32.92 -3.40
C GLU A 226 3.71 33.05 -4.92
N ASP A 227 4.13 34.24 -5.40
CA ASP A 227 4.35 34.44 -6.83
C ASP A 227 5.57 33.67 -7.35
N TYR A 228 6.59 33.49 -6.53
CA TYR A 228 7.76 32.68 -6.87
C TYR A 228 7.38 31.21 -7.01
N GLU A 229 6.68 30.66 -6.03
CA GLU A 229 6.18 29.26 -6.05
C GLU A 229 5.23 29.03 -7.23
N ARG A 230 4.34 30.00 -7.50
CA ARG A 230 3.47 29.97 -8.67
C ARG A 230 4.27 29.90 -9.97
N GLY A 231 5.38 30.65 -10.06
CA GLY A 231 6.27 30.60 -11.22
C GLY A 231 6.91 29.22 -11.45
N LEU A 232 7.36 28.54 -10.37
CA LEU A 232 7.90 27.18 -10.43
C LEU A 232 6.83 26.19 -10.88
N PHE A 233 5.65 26.25 -10.26
CA PHE A 233 4.52 25.40 -10.63
C PHE A 233 4.09 25.60 -12.09
N ASP A 234 3.98 26.85 -12.56
CA ASP A 234 3.64 27.16 -13.95
C ASP A 234 4.69 26.61 -14.94
N ALA A 235 5.98 26.67 -14.60
CA ALA A 235 7.04 26.10 -15.43
C ALA A 235 6.90 24.58 -15.56
N ALA A 236 6.69 23.88 -14.45
CA ALA A 236 6.44 22.42 -14.43
C ALA A 236 5.15 22.07 -15.20
N ASN A 237 4.07 22.86 -15.05
CA ASN A 237 2.80 22.64 -15.73
C ASN A 237 2.92 22.82 -17.26
N ARG A 238 3.69 23.80 -17.74
CA ARG A 238 3.98 23.96 -19.18
C ARG A 238 4.70 22.75 -19.76
N GLU A 239 5.61 22.13 -19.01
CA GLU A 239 6.28 20.89 -19.44
C GLU A 239 5.26 19.74 -19.55
N VAL A 240 4.34 19.59 -18.59
CA VAL A 240 3.25 18.60 -18.67
C VAL A 240 2.43 18.81 -19.93
N VAL A 241 1.98 20.06 -20.21
CA VAL A 241 1.19 20.38 -21.40
C VAL A 241 1.97 20.04 -22.68
N ALA A 242 3.27 20.33 -22.73
CA ALA A 242 4.11 20.03 -23.89
C ALA A 242 4.24 18.52 -24.14
N ARG A 243 4.45 17.73 -23.08
CA ARG A 243 4.56 16.25 -23.16
C ARG A 243 3.23 15.61 -23.51
N ASP A 244 2.15 16.04 -22.87
CA ASP A 244 0.80 15.55 -23.14
C ASP A 244 0.35 15.87 -24.57
N SER A 245 0.67 17.04 -25.09
CA SER A 245 0.36 17.42 -26.48
C SER A 245 1.06 16.51 -27.48
N LYS A 246 2.33 16.12 -27.23
CA LYS A 246 3.05 15.15 -28.07
C LYS A 246 2.42 13.76 -28.00
N ARG A 247 2.05 13.31 -26.79
CA ARG A 247 1.36 12.04 -26.55
C ARG A 247 0.01 12.01 -27.26
N MET A 248 -0.79 13.07 -27.14
CA MET A 248 -2.09 13.22 -27.79
C MET A 248 -1.97 13.12 -29.31
N ARG A 249 -1.03 13.84 -29.93
CA ARG A 249 -0.80 13.79 -31.38
C ARG A 249 -0.46 12.36 -31.86
N ALA A 250 0.43 11.67 -31.14
CA ALA A 250 0.79 10.28 -31.46
C ALA A 250 -0.42 9.32 -31.33
N SER A 251 -1.26 9.53 -30.30
CA SER A 251 -2.47 8.75 -30.11
C SER A 251 -3.52 8.99 -31.20
N LEU A 252 -3.70 10.24 -31.62
CA LEU A 252 -4.59 10.60 -32.74
C LEU A 252 -4.08 10.00 -34.05
N THR A 253 -2.77 10.09 -34.34
CA THR A 253 -2.17 9.47 -35.53
C THR A 253 -2.41 7.97 -35.56
N ARG A 254 -2.25 7.27 -34.41
CA ARG A 254 -2.59 5.87 -34.29
C ARG A 254 -4.08 5.63 -34.60
N GLY A 255 -4.97 6.45 -34.00
CA GLY A 255 -6.41 6.35 -34.23
C GLY A 255 -6.79 6.48 -35.72
N ILE A 256 -6.19 7.43 -36.44
CA ILE A 256 -6.41 7.62 -37.86
C ILE A 256 -5.95 6.39 -38.66
N ILE A 257 -4.75 5.88 -38.38
CA ILE A 257 -4.22 4.69 -39.09
C ILE A 257 -5.08 3.46 -38.85
N THR A 258 -5.47 3.19 -37.61
CA THR A 258 -6.32 2.03 -37.28
C THR A 258 -7.72 2.18 -37.87
N ALA A 259 -8.29 3.38 -37.89
CA ALA A 259 -9.56 3.66 -38.55
C ALA A 259 -9.47 3.43 -40.08
N SER A 260 -8.35 3.85 -40.71
CA SER A 260 -8.12 3.60 -42.14
C SER A 260 -8.08 2.09 -42.46
N ILE A 261 -7.42 1.28 -41.64
CA ILE A 261 -7.41 -0.19 -41.78
C ILE A 261 -8.82 -0.74 -41.61
N THR A 262 -9.60 -0.24 -40.64
CA THR A 262 -11.01 -0.63 -40.47
C THR A 262 -11.84 -0.33 -41.74
N VAL A 263 -11.64 0.83 -42.37
CA VAL A 263 -12.32 1.18 -43.64
C VAL A 263 -11.92 0.20 -44.72
N VAL A 264 -10.63 -0.19 -44.85
CA VAL A 264 -10.21 -1.20 -45.82
C VAL A 264 -10.89 -2.54 -45.55
N ILE A 265 -10.96 -3.01 -44.31
CA ILE A 265 -11.64 -4.25 -43.93
C ILE A 265 -13.11 -4.19 -44.35
N MET A 266 -13.83 -3.09 -44.03
CA MET A 266 -15.21 -2.91 -44.39
C MET A 266 -15.45 -2.79 -45.91
N SER A 267 -14.48 -2.22 -46.66
CA SER A 267 -14.52 -2.18 -48.12
C SER A 267 -14.41 -3.57 -48.73
N VAL A 268 -13.55 -4.43 -48.17
CA VAL A 268 -13.49 -5.85 -48.61
C VAL A 268 -14.82 -6.56 -48.36
N VAL A 269 -15.43 -6.36 -47.21
CA VAL A 269 -16.77 -6.91 -46.92
C VAL A 269 -17.77 -6.42 -47.96
N ALA A 270 -17.79 -5.12 -48.28
CA ALA A 270 -18.70 -4.54 -49.26
C ALA A 270 -18.54 -5.17 -50.66
N VAL A 271 -17.29 -5.44 -51.09
CA VAL A 271 -17.00 -6.15 -52.36
C VAL A 271 -17.58 -7.56 -52.33
N PHE A 272 -17.42 -8.31 -51.24
CA PHE A 272 -18.00 -9.64 -51.10
C PHE A 272 -19.52 -9.61 -51.01
N ILE A 273 -20.14 -8.58 -50.43
CA ILE A 273 -21.59 -8.39 -50.43
C ILE A 273 -22.10 -8.16 -51.85
N ALA A 274 -21.42 -7.32 -52.62
CA ALA A 274 -21.82 -6.97 -53.97
C ALA A 274 -21.66 -8.13 -54.97
N GLY A 275 -20.59 -8.90 -54.88
CA GLY A 275 -20.25 -9.95 -55.85
C GLY A 275 -20.32 -11.38 -55.32
N GLY A 276 -20.44 -11.58 -54.00
CA GLY A 276 -20.30 -12.90 -53.38
C GLY A 276 -21.32 -13.95 -53.82
N ASN A 277 -22.56 -13.53 -54.05
CA ASN A 277 -23.58 -14.44 -54.60
C ASN A 277 -23.21 -14.90 -56.01
N ALA A 278 -22.81 -13.97 -56.87
CA ALA A 278 -22.47 -14.28 -58.25
C ALA A 278 -21.16 -15.09 -58.39
N TRP A 279 -20.16 -14.82 -57.60
CA TRP A 279 -18.81 -15.45 -57.69
C TRP A 279 -18.69 -16.74 -56.91
N TYR A 280 -19.36 -16.84 -55.77
CA TYR A 280 -19.19 -17.95 -54.82
C TYR A 280 -20.47 -18.63 -54.39
N GLY A 281 -21.64 -18.23 -54.94
CA GLY A 281 -22.94 -18.78 -54.57
C GLY A 281 -23.33 -18.52 -53.11
N ILE A 282 -22.86 -17.42 -52.53
CA ILE A 282 -23.09 -17.08 -51.10
C ILE A 282 -24.55 -16.65 -50.95
N THR A 283 -25.24 -17.21 -49.97
CA THR A 283 -26.63 -16.85 -49.66
C THR A 283 -26.73 -15.45 -49.07
N PRO A 284 -27.88 -14.73 -49.27
CA PRO A 284 -28.10 -13.40 -48.68
C PRO A 284 -27.92 -13.36 -47.17
N GLY A 285 -28.42 -14.39 -46.45
CA GLY A 285 -28.21 -14.49 -45.00
C GLY A 285 -26.74 -14.63 -44.60
N THR A 286 -25.93 -15.39 -45.36
CA THR A 286 -24.50 -15.49 -45.13
C THR A 286 -23.80 -14.16 -45.36
N LEU A 287 -24.20 -13.33 -46.34
CA LEU A 287 -23.68 -11.99 -46.57
C LEU A 287 -23.94 -11.06 -45.36
N VAL A 288 -25.17 -11.09 -44.81
CA VAL A 288 -25.52 -10.34 -43.58
C VAL A 288 -24.65 -10.79 -42.40
N MET A 289 -24.44 -12.09 -42.25
CA MET A 289 -23.60 -12.66 -41.19
C MET A 289 -22.13 -12.25 -41.34
N MET A 290 -21.59 -12.26 -42.57
CA MET A 290 -20.22 -11.78 -42.87
C MET A 290 -20.05 -10.32 -42.43
N PHE A 291 -20.99 -9.45 -42.79
CA PHE A 291 -20.96 -8.05 -42.40
C PHE A 291 -20.96 -7.90 -40.87
N THR A 292 -21.92 -8.53 -40.20
CA THR A 292 -22.11 -8.37 -38.75
C THR A 292 -20.93 -8.92 -37.95
N TYR A 293 -20.40 -10.10 -38.31
CA TYR A 293 -19.27 -10.69 -37.59
C TYR A 293 -18.01 -9.90 -37.83
N THR A 294 -17.77 -9.42 -39.04
CA THR A 294 -16.59 -8.60 -39.34
C THR A 294 -16.64 -7.25 -38.60
N TYR A 295 -17.82 -6.62 -38.60
CA TYR A 295 -18.03 -5.40 -37.80
C TYR A 295 -17.76 -5.63 -36.30
N THR A 296 -18.29 -6.73 -35.75
CA THR A 296 -18.11 -7.10 -34.35
C THR A 296 -16.63 -7.32 -34.02
N VAL A 297 -15.89 -8.14 -34.77
CA VAL A 297 -14.48 -8.40 -34.56
C VAL A 297 -13.65 -7.12 -34.66
N THR A 298 -13.90 -6.32 -35.72
CA THR A 298 -13.15 -5.09 -35.97
C THR A 298 -13.38 -4.06 -34.85
N ASN A 299 -14.60 -3.90 -34.36
CA ASN A 299 -14.88 -3.04 -33.22
C ASN A 299 -14.17 -3.49 -31.94
N GLN A 300 -14.18 -4.80 -31.69
CA GLN A 300 -13.49 -5.33 -30.50
C GLN A 300 -11.97 -5.12 -30.57
N PHE A 301 -11.35 -5.20 -31.76
CA PHE A 301 -9.95 -4.88 -31.95
C PHE A 301 -9.61 -3.43 -31.61
N ASN A 302 -10.52 -2.48 -31.80
CA ASN A 302 -10.33 -1.09 -31.39
C ASN A 302 -10.19 -0.95 -29.86
N PHE A 303 -10.87 -1.81 -29.07
CA PHE A 303 -10.74 -1.78 -27.60
C PHE A 303 -9.43 -2.36 -27.07
N ILE A 304 -8.74 -3.25 -27.82
CA ILE A 304 -7.43 -3.81 -27.41
C ILE A 304 -6.41 -2.71 -27.14
N ASN A 305 -6.38 -1.67 -27.96
CA ASN A 305 -5.41 -0.58 -27.80
C ASN A 305 -5.57 0.15 -26.46
N ASN A 306 -6.79 0.36 -26.01
CA ASN A 306 -7.06 0.94 -24.69
C ASN A 306 -6.77 -0.05 -23.57
N GLY A 307 -7.06 -1.34 -23.80
CA GLY A 307 -6.74 -2.43 -22.89
C GLY A 307 -5.23 -2.53 -22.62
N LEU A 308 -4.38 -2.49 -23.64
CA LEU A 308 -2.93 -2.52 -23.49
C LEU A 308 -2.40 -1.34 -22.65
N GLN A 309 -2.97 -0.15 -22.79
CA GLN A 309 -2.59 1.00 -21.99
C GLN A 309 -2.98 0.83 -20.51
N ARG A 310 -4.21 0.34 -20.24
CA ARG A 310 -4.68 0.04 -18.89
C ARG A 310 -3.82 -1.05 -18.25
N PHE A 311 -3.49 -2.09 -18.98
CA PHE A 311 -2.65 -3.20 -18.55
C PHE A 311 -1.29 -2.71 -18.05
N ASN A 312 -0.58 -1.90 -18.84
CA ASN A 312 0.72 -1.36 -18.42
C ASN A 312 0.61 -0.39 -17.25
N ARG A 313 -0.42 0.45 -17.21
CA ARG A 313 -0.64 1.35 -16.08
C ARG A 313 -0.85 0.55 -14.80
N ALA A 314 -1.68 -0.49 -14.85
CA ALA A 314 -1.94 -1.35 -13.69
C ALA A 314 -0.66 -2.00 -13.14
N PHE A 315 0.25 -2.48 -14.01
CA PHE A 315 1.54 -3.00 -13.54
C PHE A 315 2.45 -1.91 -12.97
N GLY A 316 2.44 -0.71 -13.56
CA GLY A 316 3.15 0.45 -13.00
C GLY A 316 2.64 0.80 -11.60
N ASP A 317 1.32 0.88 -11.44
CA ASP A 317 0.66 1.19 -10.17
C ASP A 317 0.89 0.11 -9.10
N ALA A 318 0.93 -1.15 -9.50
CA ALA A 318 1.19 -2.27 -8.60
C ALA A 318 2.66 -2.42 -8.18
N SER A 319 3.61 -1.87 -8.95
CA SER A 319 5.05 -2.15 -8.79
C SER A 319 5.60 -1.76 -7.43
N GLY A 320 5.15 -0.63 -6.86
CA GLY A 320 5.61 -0.14 -5.56
C GLY A 320 5.27 -1.10 -4.42
N MET A 321 4.00 -1.55 -4.35
CA MET A 321 3.58 -2.50 -3.31
C MET A 321 4.17 -3.89 -3.55
N THR A 322 4.32 -4.32 -4.81
CA THR A 322 5.01 -5.57 -5.14
C THR A 322 6.44 -5.58 -4.62
N ALA A 323 7.18 -4.46 -4.80
CA ALA A 323 8.54 -4.33 -4.25
C ALA A 323 8.55 -4.43 -2.72
N THR A 324 7.57 -3.81 -2.05
CA THR A 324 7.41 -3.89 -0.59
C THR A 324 7.10 -5.31 -0.11
N LEU A 325 6.25 -6.06 -0.83
CA LEU A 325 5.94 -7.46 -0.52
C LEU A 325 7.15 -8.39 -0.69
N ASP A 326 8.04 -8.06 -1.62
CA ASP A 326 9.27 -8.81 -1.89
C ASP A 326 10.44 -8.42 -0.98
N GLU A 327 10.33 -7.30 -0.25
CA GLU A 327 11.40 -6.80 0.59
C GLU A 327 11.60 -7.72 1.81
N PRO A 328 12.83 -8.18 2.07
CA PRO A 328 13.10 -9.06 3.18
C PRO A 328 12.82 -8.35 4.51
N ARG A 329 12.23 -9.06 5.46
CA ARG A 329 12.08 -8.57 6.82
C ARG A 329 13.44 -8.63 7.51
N LEU A 330 13.97 -7.45 7.88
CA LEU A 330 15.28 -7.36 8.54
C LEU A 330 15.25 -7.91 9.97
N VAL A 331 14.08 -7.84 10.64
CA VAL A 331 13.87 -8.40 11.97
C VAL A 331 12.71 -9.38 11.88
N ALA A 332 12.99 -10.67 12.07
CA ALA A 332 12.01 -11.74 11.96
C ALA A 332 12.10 -12.70 13.16
N ASP A 333 10.96 -13.20 13.58
CA ASP A 333 10.95 -14.23 14.62
C ASP A 333 11.44 -15.56 14.05
N VAL A 334 12.17 -16.32 14.86
CA VAL A 334 12.57 -17.69 14.54
C VAL A 334 11.31 -18.55 14.44
N ALA A 335 11.28 -19.46 13.48
CA ALA A 335 10.14 -20.36 13.32
C ALA A 335 9.89 -21.18 14.61
N GLY A 336 8.68 -21.04 15.18
CA GLY A 336 8.34 -21.69 16.44
C GLY A 336 8.93 -21.01 17.69
N ALA A 337 9.36 -19.75 17.60
CA ALA A 337 9.85 -19.00 18.75
C ALA A 337 8.84 -19.02 19.91
N PRO A 338 9.28 -19.32 21.14
CA PRO A 338 8.42 -19.30 22.33
C PRO A 338 8.08 -17.84 22.72
N ASP A 339 7.04 -17.67 23.50
CA ASP A 339 6.75 -16.40 24.15
C ASP A 339 7.70 -16.15 25.32
N LEU A 340 8.24 -14.93 25.40
CA LEU A 340 9.08 -14.47 26.50
C LEU A 340 8.24 -14.36 27.79
N GLN A 341 8.77 -14.87 28.89
CA GLN A 341 8.16 -14.77 30.21
C GLN A 341 9.08 -14.02 31.17
N VAL A 342 8.74 -12.77 31.50
CA VAL A 342 9.49 -11.95 32.43
C VAL A 342 8.87 -12.08 33.82
N ARG A 343 9.70 -12.30 34.83
CA ARG A 343 9.29 -12.40 36.24
C ARG A 343 9.83 -11.25 37.07
N GLU A 344 11.12 -10.97 36.94
CA GLU A 344 11.85 -9.99 37.74
C GLU A 344 12.27 -8.75 36.92
N GLY A 345 12.61 -8.97 35.64
CA GLY A 345 12.96 -7.92 34.70
C GLY A 345 14.45 -7.54 34.73
N ALA A 346 15.35 -8.46 35.06
CA ALA A 346 16.79 -8.26 34.92
C ALA A 346 17.18 -8.17 33.44
N ILE A 347 18.10 -7.26 33.08
CA ILE A 347 18.51 -7.04 31.70
C ILE A 347 20.02 -7.17 31.58
N ASP A 348 20.49 -8.00 30.63
CA ASP A 348 21.88 -8.22 30.33
C ASP A 348 22.19 -7.91 28.86
N PHE A 349 23.16 -7.06 28.64
CA PHE A 349 23.76 -6.84 27.32
C PHE A 349 25.15 -7.49 27.35
N GLU A 350 25.35 -8.53 26.52
CA GLU A 350 26.57 -9.34 26.53
C GLU A 350 27.27 -9.27 25.18
N GLY A 351 28.43 -8.61 25.11
CA GLY A 351 29.28 -8.54 23.94
C GLY A 351 28.62 -7.95 22.71
N ILE A 352 27.80 -6.90 22.87
CA ILE A 352 26.96 -6.36 21.79
C ILE A 352 27.80 -5.68 20.72
N GLY A 353 27.74 -6.20 19.48
CA GLY A 353 28.21 -5.52 18.27
C GLY A 353 27.06 -5.02 17.42
N PHE A 354 27.01 -3.73 17.12
CA PHE A 354 25.97 -3.13 16.30
C PHE A 354 26.45 -1.96 15.44
N SER A 355 26.06 -1.97 14.15
CA SER A 355 26.29 -0.89 13.19
C SER A 355 25.03 -0.56 12.42
N TYR A 356 24.80 0.73 12.13
CA TYR A 356 23.79 1.16 11.16
C TYR A 356 24.39 1.18 9.74
N GLY A 357 23.54 0.95 8.74
CA GLY A 357 23.87 1.08 7.33
C GLY A 357 24.15 -0.23 6.61
N ASP A 358 24.09 -0.17 5.25
CA ASP A 358 24.43 -1.26 4.34
C ASP A 358 25.95 -1.32 4.08
N CYS A 359 26.40 -2.35 3.35
CA CYS A 359 27.81 -2.75 3.18
C CYS A 359 28.83 -1.64 2.88
N ASP A 360 28.41 -0.50 2.32
CA ASP A 360 29.33 0.56 1.85
C ASP A 360 29.51 1.75 2.83
N MET A 361 28.60 1.93 3.80
CA MET A 361 28.72 2.98 4.84
C MET A 361 28.17 2.47 6.18
N LYS A 362 28.96 1.66 6.88
CA LYS A 362 28.65 1.21 8.24
C LYS A 362 29.09 2.25 9.27
N THR A 363 28.14 2.76 10.04
CA THR A 363 28.44 3.55 11.23
C THR A 363 28.37 2.61 12.43
N GLN A 364 29.52 2.19 12.95
CA GLN A 364 29.62 1.36 14.15
C GLN A 364 29.15 2.18 15.36
N VAL A 365 28.23 1.60 16.13
CA VAL A 365 27.68 2.22 17.34
C VAL A 365 28.17 1.48 18.59
N PHE A 366 28.17 0.16 18.57
CA PHE A 366 28.66 -0.68 19.66
C PHE A 366 29.69 -1.68 19.13
N ASP A 367 30.70 -1.92 19.96
CA ASP A 367 31.78 -2.88 19.75
C ASP A 367 32.12 -3.53 21.09
N ASP A 368 31.69 -4.78 21.27
CA ASP A 368 31.86 -5.54 22.50
C ASP A 368 31.29 -4.81 23.74
N PHE A 369 30.03 -4.32 23.59
CA PHE A 369 29.36 -3.57 24.66
C PHE A 369 28.74 -4.51 25.69
N GLU A 370 29.05 -4.27 26.97
CA GLU A 370 28.52 -5.00 28.12
C GLU A 370 27.82 -4.07 29.09
N LEU A 371 26.64 -4.48 29.58
CA LEU A 371 25.93 -3.78 30.65
C LEU A 371 24.94 -4.74 31.33
N HIS A 372 25.04 -4.86 32.66
CA HIS A 372 24.11 -5.62 33.49
C HIS A 372 23.24 -4.66 34.31
N ILE A 373 21.92 -4.85 34.28
CA ILE A 373 20.91 -4.09 35.03
C ILE A 373 20.12 -5.07 35.89
N PRO A 374 20.32 -5.08 37.20
CA PRO A 374 19.55 -5.92 38.12
C PRO A 374 18.04 -5.60 38.09
N ALA A 375 17.24 -6.59 38.42
CA ALA A 375 15.79 -6.43 38.56
C ALA A 375 15.41 -5.32 39.53
N GLY A 376 14.45 -4.48 39.15
CA GLY A 376 13.98 -3.35 39.94
C GLY A 376 14.90 -2.14 40.03
N GLN A 377 16.10 -2.18 39.42
CA GLN A 377 17.03 -1.05 39.41
C GLN A 377 16.61 0.01 38.40
N ARG A 378 16.71 1.29 38.80
CA ARG A 378 16.47 2.45 37.94
C ARG A 378 17.81 3.01 37.45
N VAL A 379 18.09 2.84 36.14
CA VAL A 379 19.37 3.24 35.53
C VAL A 379 19.15 4.43 34.60
N GLY A 380 19.94 5.48 34.81
CA GLY A 380 20.00 6.64 33.90
C GLY A 380 21.10 6.46 32.87
N LEU A 381 20.78 6.54 31.58
CA LEU A 381 21.77 6.58 30.50
C LEU A 381 22.07 8.02 30.11
N VAL A 382 23.30 8.43 30.28
CA VAL A 382 23.81 9.77 30.02
C VAL A 382 24.95 9.71 29.00
N GLY A 383 25.27 10.79 28.33
CA GLY A 383 26.40 10.93 27.40
C GLY A 383 26.08 11.90 26.26
N LEU A 384 27.07 12.22 25.47
CA LEU A 384 26.94 13.15 24.34
C LEU A 384 25.93 12.63 23.27
N SER A 385 25.50 13.55 22.39
CA SER A 385 24.67 13.14 21.24
C SER A 385 25.47 12.19 20.35
N GLY A 386 24.87 11.08 19.95
CA GLY A 386 25.53 10.04 19.15
C GLY A 386 26.24 8.94 19.99
N ALA A 387 26.30 9.02 21.32
CA ALA A 387 26.95 8.01 22.18
C ALA A 387 26.27 6.62 22.17
N GLY A 388 25.10 6.46 21.52
CA GLY A 388 24.40 5.18 21.40
C GLY A 388 23.20 4.98 22.33
N LYS A 389 22.81 5.94 23.18
CA LYS A 389 21.73 5.83 24.17
C LYS A 389 20.39 5.35 23.57
N THR A 390 19.88 6.06 22.60
CA THR A 390 18.61 5.69 21.91
C THR A 390 18.76 4.39 21.07
N THR A 391 19.99 4.10 20.60
CA THR A 391 20.24 2.82 19.91
C THR A 391 20.10 1.65 20.87
N LEU A 392 20.63 1.75 22.09
CA LEU A 392 20.53 0.70 23.10
C LEU A 392 19.06 0.37 23.42
N THR A 393 18.22 1.40 23.59
CA THR A 393 16.78 1.20 23.85
C THR A 393 16.05 0.57 22.65
N LYS A 394 16.42 0.93 21.42
CA LYS A 394 15.88 0.32 20.20
C LYS A 394 16.28 -1.16 20.06
N LEU A 395 17.50 -1.51 20.44
CA LEU A 395 17.98 -2.90 20.44
C LEU A 395 17.26 -3.75 21.49
N LEU A 396 17.04 -3.22 22.70
CA LEU A 396 16.26 -3.89 23.74
C LEU A 396 14.81 -4.17 23.29
N LEU A 397 14.17 -3.23 22.59
CA LEU A 397 12.86 -3.41 21.98
C LEU A 397 12.88 -4.30 20.72
N ARG A 398 14.06 -4.76 20.33
CA ARG A 398 14.28 -5.52 19.09
C ARG A 398 13.62 -4.84 17.87
N LEU A 399 13.83 -3.52 17.75
CA LEU A 399 13.46 -2.74 16.55
C LEU A 399 14.51 -2.90 15.44
N SER A 400 15.70 -3.38 15.81
CA SER A 400 16.79 -3.84 14.95
C SER A 400 17.45 -5.05 15.62
N ASP A 401 17.92 -6.02 14.85
CA ASP A 401 18.70 -7.14 15.37
C ASP A 401 20.18 -6.75 15.47
N ILE A 402 20.87 -7.23 16.51
CA ILE A 402 22.32 -7.07 16.72
C ILE A 402 23.10 -7.95 15.75
N GLN A 403 24.35 -7.59 15.46
CA GLN A 403 25.25 -8.39 14.64
C GLN A 403 26.11 -9.37 15.45
N GLN A 404 26.42 -9.04 16.71
CA GLN A 404 27.22 -9.87 17.62
C GLN A 404 26.68 -9.78 19.04
N GLY A 405 26.96 -10.76 19.87
CA GLY A 405 26.53 -10.84 21.25
C GLY A 405 25.10 -11.32 21.45
N CYS A 406 24.56 -11.07 22.63
CA CYS A 406 23.16 -11.32 22.95
C CYS A 406 22.59 -10.31 23.96
N ILE A 407 21.28 -10.10 23.91
CA ILE A 407 20.52 -9.34 24.91
C ILE A 407 19.60 -10.32 25.61
N LEU A 408 19.73 -10.39 26.94
CA LEU A 408 18.92 -11.28 27.76
C LEU A 408 17.95 -10.46 28.62
N LEU A 409 16.77 -11.02 28.81
CA LEU A 409 15.77 -10.49 29.75
C LEU A 409 15.36 -11.66 30.67
N ASP A 410 15.67 -11.54 31.97
CA ASP A 410 15.62 -12.64 32.93
C ASP A 410 16.35 -13.91 32.43
N GLY A 411 17.55 -13.76 31.84
CA GLY A 411 18.36 -14.84 31.29
C GLY A 411 17.83 -15.45 29.98
N GLN A 412 16.73 -14.94 29.41
CA GLN A 412 16.16 -15.40 28.15
C GLN A 412 16.60 -14.51 26.98
N ASN A 413 17.21 -15.10 25.95
CA ASN A 413 17.66 -14.36 24.78
C ASN A 413 16.48 -13.81 23.97
N ILE A 414 16.36 -12.47 23.88
CA ILE A 414 15.26 -11.80 23.19
C ILE A 414 15.18 -12.12 21.69
N ALA A 415 16.30 -12.51 21.06
CA ALA A 415 16.33 -12.91 19.66
C ALA A 415 15.66 -14.26 19.38
N GLN A 416 15.56 -15.11 20.43
CA GLN A 416 14.95 -16.45 20.33
C GLN A 416 13.46 -16.48 20.72
N CYS A 417 12.92 -15.36 21.20
CA CYS A 417 11.50 -15.22 21.57
C CYS A 417 10.73 -14.44 20.52
N THR A 418 9.37 -14.47 20.60
CA THR A 418 8.54 -13.67 19.71
C THR A 418 8.66 -12.19 20.04
N GLN A 419 8.79 -11.33 19.02
CA GLN A 419 8.85 -9.86 19.20
C GLN A 419 7.62 -9.32 19.93
N GLN A 420 6.46 -9.94 19.69
CA GLN A 420 5.21 -9.52 20.29
C GLN A 420 5.21 -9.77 21.82
N SER A 421 5.68 -10.94 22.26
CA SER A 421 5.79 -11.25 23.69
C SER A 421 6.82 -10.36 24.38
N LEU A 422 7.99 -10.13 23.76
CA LEU A 422 9.01 -9.20 24.27
C LEU A 422 8.43 -7.80 24.49
N ARG A 423 7.83 -7.21 23.46
CA ARG A 423 7.31 -5.84 23.52
C ARG A 423 6.13 -5.66 24.47
N ARG A 424 5.41 -6.73 24.80
CA ARG A 424 4.38 -6.73 25.85
C ARG A 424 4.95 -6.68 27.27
N GLN A 425 6.22 -6.99 27.46
CA GLN A 425 6.88 -6.96 28.78
C GLN A 425 7.63 -5.64 29.02
N ILE A 426 7.71 -4.77 28.03
CA ILE A 426 8.45 -3.52 28.10
C ILE A 426 7.51 -2.34 27.82
N ALA A 427 7.27 -1.49 28.81
CA ALA A 427 6.61 -0.22 28.58
C ALA A 427 7.63 0.79 28.01
N TYR A 428 7.27 1.44 26.91
CA TYR A 428 8.13 2.45 26.26
C TYR A 428 7.42 3.80 26.19
N VAL A 429 8.05 4.82 26.74
CA VAL A 429 7.60 6.21 26.65
C VAL A 429 8.61 6.98 25.80
N PRO A 430 8.26 7.29 24.52
CA PRO A 430 9.16 7.96 23.60
C PRO A 430 9.30 9.46 23.92
N GLN A 431 10.33 10.08 23.36
CA GLN A 431 10.60 11.52 23.40
C GLN A 431 9.39 12.33 22.86
N GLU A 432 8.91 11.97 21.67
CA GLU A 432 7.68 12.52 21.10
C GLU A 432 6.54 11.54 21.31
N SER A 433 5.59 11.90 22.17
CA SER A 433 4.41 11.10 22.44
C SER A 433 3.39 11.23 21.32
N LEU A 434 3.51 10.35 20.31
CA LEU A 434 2.55 10.26 19.21
C LEU A 434 1.29 9.53 19.67
N LEU A 435 0.14 10.16 19.44
CA LEU A 435 -1.18 9.61 19.72
C LEU A 435 -1.87 9.20 18.41
N PHE A 436 -2.66 8.14 18.48
CA PHE A 436 -3.53 7.74 17.39
C PHE A 436 -4.68 8.75 17.23
N HIS A 437 -5.14 8.96 16.02
CA HIS A 437 -6.35 9.75 15.74
C HIS A 437 -7.60 8.97 16.20
N ARG A 438 -7.74 8.87 17.52
CA ARG A 438 -8.80 8.14 18.25
C ARG A 438 -9.17 8.93 19.48
N SER A 439 -10.13 8.43 20.30
CA SER A 439 -10.46 9.05 21.57
C SER A 439 -9.31 8.96 22.58
N VAL A 440 -9.35 9.77 23.63
CA VAL A 440 -8.40 9.71 24.75
C VAL A 440 -8.46 8.34 25.41
N ALA A 441 -9.67 7.79 25.65
CA ALA A 441 -9.86 6.46 26.24
C ALA A 441 -9.17 5.37 25.39
N GLU A 442 -9.37 5.37 24.07
CA GLU A 442 -8.74 4.40 23.17
C GLU A 442 -7.22 4.55 23.12
N ASN A 443 -6.71 5.76 23.25
CA ASN A 443 -5.27 6.00 23.33
C ASN A 443 -4.66 5.44 24.62
N ILE A 444 -5.31 5.57 25.75
CA ILE A 444 -4.85 5.01 27.04
C ILE A 444 -5.01 3.49 27.04
N SER A 445 -6.17 2.96 26.63
CA SER A 445 -6.47 1.52 26.60
C SER A 445 -5.62 0.74 25.58
N TYR A 446 -4.88 1.43 24.69
CA TYR A 446 -3.94 0.77 23.78
C TYR A 446 -2.84 -0.01 24.52
N GLY A 447 -2.48 0.40 25.74
CA GLY A 447 -1.56 -0.35 26.61
C GLY A 447 -2.12 -1.68 27.11
N LYS A 448 -3.45 -1.76 27.29
CA LYS A 448 -4.17 -2.96 27.76
C LYS A 448 -5.52 -3.03 27.03
N PRO A 449 -5.59 -3.65 25.85
CA PRO A 449 -6.86 -3.80 25.12
C PRO A 449 -7.91 -4.52 25.95
N GLY A 450 -9.12 -3.93 26.02
CA GLY A 450 -10.21 -4.47 26.83
C GLY A 450 -10.24 -3.99 28.29
N ALA A 451 -9.39 -3.04 28.69
CA ALA A 451 -9.44 -2.42 30.01
C ALA A 451 -10.80 -1.71 30.23
N SER A 452 -11.30 -1.80 31.46
CA SER A 452 -12.52 -1.09 31.87
C SER A 452 -12.31 0.42 31.96
N MET A 453 -13.40 1.21 31.92
CA MET A 453 -13.29 2.66 32.09
C MET A 453 -12.74 3.05 33.46
N ASP A 454 -12.96 2.24 34.50
CA ASP A 454 -12.43 2.48 35.84
C ASP A 454 -10.89 2.29 35.84
N GLU A 455 -10.37 1.24 35.19
CA GLU A 455 -8.93 1.05 35.03
C GLU A 455 -8.29 2.19 34.21
N ILE A 456 -8.97 2.66 33.16
CA ILE A 456 -8.51 3.78 32.33
C ILE A 456 -8.47 5.08 33.15
N ARG A 457 -9.51 5.34 33.98
CA ARG A 457 -9.55 6.50 34.87
C ARG A 457 -8.47 6.44 35.94
N GLU A 458 -8.25 5.29 36.55
CA GLU A 458 -7.19 5.10 37.54
C GLU A 458 -5.83 5.37 36.92
N ALA A 459 -5.53 4.80 35.73
CA ALA A 459 -4.29 5.06 35.03
C ALA A 459 -4.12 6.55 34.67
N ALA A 460 -5.18 7.23 34.25
CA ALA A 460 -5.17 8.67 33.97
C ALA A 460 -4.93 9.49 35.23
N ALA A 461 -5.52 9.11 36.37
CA ALA A 461 -5.30 9.78 37.67
C ALA A 461 -3.83 9.64 38.11
N ARG A 462 -3.27 8.43 38.05
CA ARG A 462 -1.85 8.14 38.39
C ARG A 462 -0.86 8.84 37.45
N ALA A 463 -1.29 9.18 36.23
CA ALA A 463 -0.50 9.94 35.27
C ALA A 463 -0.72 11.46 35.35
N ASN A 464 -1.40 11.97 36.37
CA ASN A 464 -1.82 13.38 36.50
C ASN A 464 -2.59 13.91 35.27
N ALA A 465 -3.31 13.00 34.56
CA ALA A 465 -4.03 13.32 33.34
C ALA A 465 -5.53 13.52 33.56
N LEU A 466 -6.13 12.99 34.63
CA LEU A 466 -7.55 12.95 34.84
C LEU A 466 -8.20 14.35 34.81
N GLU A 467 -7.63 15.29 35.53
CA GLU A 467 -8.18 16.64 35.65
C GLU A 467 -8.31 17.36 34.31
N PHE A 468 -7.26 17.34 33.47
CA PHE A 468 -7.37 17.98 32.16
C PHE A 468 -8.28 17.20 31.18
N ILE A 469 -8.33 15.85 31.28
CA ILE A 469 -9.21 15.03 30.44
C ILE A 469 -10.67 15.37 30.73
N GLU A 470 -11.06 15.51 32.03
CA GLU A 470 -12.41 15.87 32.42
C GLU A 470 -12.83 17.30 31.98
N ARG A 471 -11.86 18.19 31.76
CA ARG A 471 -12.09 19.54 31.21
C ARG A 471 -12.23 19.56 29.69
N LEU A 472 -11.91 18.46 28.99
CA LEU A 472 -12.10 18.39 27.54
C LEU A 472 -13.62 18.33 27.22
N PRO A 473 -14.04 18.86 26.04
CA PRO A 473 -15.47 18.95 25.70
C PRO A 473 -16.26 17.63 25.77
N GLN A 474 -15.60 16.50 25.52
CA GLN A 474 -16.19 15.17 25.57
C GLN A 474 -15.43 14.23 26.54
N GLY A 475 -14.62 14.79 27.46
CA GLY A 475 -13.85 14.02 28.42
C GLY A 475 -13.00 12.96 27.74
N PHE A 476 -13.10 11.71 28.18
CA PHE A 476 -12.39 10.56 27.65
C PHE A 476 -12.74 10.21 26.19
N GLU A 477 -13.93 10.59 25.70
CA GLU A 477 -14.36 10.37 24.32
C GLU A 477 -13.86 11.44 23.34
N THR A 478 -13.12 12.43 23.83
CA THR A 478 -12.56 13.49 22.98
C THR A 478 -11.58 12.92 21.96
N GLN A 479 -11.81 13.22 20.68
CA GLN A 479 -10.92 12.84 19.58
C GLN A 479 -9.69 13.76 19.55
N VAL A 480 -8.49 13.18 19.71
CA VAL A 480 -7.24 13.95 19.90
C VAL A 480 -6.67 14.57 18.61
N GLY A 481 -7.25 14.26 17.46
CA GLY A 481 -6.75 14.72 16.16
C GLY A 481 -5.53 13.93 15.66
N GLU A 482 -5.07 14.26 14.46
CA GLU A 482 -3.88 13.62 13.89
C GLU A 482 -2.66 13.92 14.76
N ARG A 483 -1.93 12.85 15.17
CA ARG A 483 -0.77 12.91 16.10
C ARG A 483 -1.04 13.66 17.41
N GLY A 484 -2.30 13.85 17.80
CA GLY A 484 -2.65 14.55 19.03
C GLY A 484 -2.52 16.07 18.96
N VAL A 485 -2.62 16.67 17.76
CA VAL A 485 -2.42 18.11 17.52
C VAL A 485 -3.33 19.02 18.36
N LYS A 486 -4.48 18.52 18.83
CA LYS A 486 -5.42 19.27 19.68
C LYS A 486 -4.99 19.38 21.14
N LEU A 487 -3.93 18.69 21.55
CA LEU A 487 -3.43 18.63 22.92
C LEU A 487 -2.06 19.33 23.02
N SER A 488 -1.77 19.90 24.19
CA SER A 488 -0.42 20.41 24.47
C SER A 488 0.62 19.28 24.56
N GLY A 489 1.90 19.58 24.47
CA GLY A 489 2.98 18.62 24.63
C GLY A 489 2.88 17.83 25.94
N GLY A 490 2.68 18.51 27.06
CA GLY A 490 2.54 17.90 28.38
C GLY A 490 1.26 17.03 28.51
N GLN A 491 0.16 17.42 27.87
CA GLN A 491 -1.05 16.61 27.84
C GLN A 491 -0.83 15.30 27.06
N ARG A 492 -0.21 15.37 25.87
CA ARG A 492 0.16 14.15 25.10
C ARG A 492 1.07 13.23 25.91
N GLN A 493 2.06 13.80 26.59
CA GLN A 493 3.00 13.03 27.39
C GLN A 493 2.29 12.30 28.54
N ARG A 494 1.41 12.97 29.27
CA ARG A 494 0.64 12.37 30.37
C ARG A 494 -0.31 11.26 29.88
N ILE A 495 -0.89 11.37 28.70
CA ILE A 495 -1.66 10.27 28.07
C ILE A 495 -0.75 9.07 27.74
N ALA A 496 0.47 9.32 27.23
CA ALA A 496 1.42 8.24 26.98
C ALA A 496 1.91 7.56 28.27
N ILE A 497 2.09 8.33 29.33
CA ILE A 497 2.41 7.79 30.67
C ILE A 497 1.22 6.96 31.21
N ALA A 498 -0.03 7.44 31.08
CA ALA A 498 -1.22 6.69 31.47
C ALA A 498 -1.32 5.36 30.71
N ARG A 499 -1.00 5.34 29.40
CA ARG A 499 -0.90 4.13 28.59
C ARG A 499 0.14 3.16 29.17
N ALA A 500 1.31 3.65 29.55
CA ALA A 500 2.38 2.84 30.14
C ALA A 500 2.03 2.33 31.54
N ILE A 501 1.34 3.13 32.37
CA ILE A 501 0.82 2.70 33.69
C ILE A 501 -0.18 1.56 33.51
N LEU A 502 -1.11 1.70 32.57
CA LEU A 502 -2.15 0.71 32.30
C LEU A 502 -1.59 -0.60 31.74
N ALA A 503 -0.50 -0.53 30.96
CA ALA A 503 0.19 -1.70 30.41
C ALA A 503 0.82 -2.57 31.50
N ASP A 504 1.21 -1.97 32.63
CA ASP A 504 1.77 -2.60 33.84
C ASP A 504 2.92 -3.61 33.57
N CYS A 505 3.89 -3.18 32.76
CA CYS A 505 5.03 -4.01 32.38
C CYS A 505 6.13 -3.99 33.47
N PRO A 506 6.90 -5.12 33.65
CA PRO A 506 8.01 -5.18 34.62
C PRO A 506 9.22 -4.33 34.21
N VAL A 507 9.39 -4.10 32.92
CA VAL A 507 10.49 -3.27 32.39
C VAL A 507 9.93 -1.97 31.81
N LEU A 508 10.61 -0.86 32.08
CA LEU A 508 10.25 0.47 31.61
C LEU A 508 11.43 1.11 30.89
N VAL A 509 11.19 1.65 29.71
CA VAL A 509 12.14 2.46 28.95
C VAL A 509 11.55 3.85 28.75
N LEU A 510 12.26 4.87 29.24
CA LEU A 510 11.92 6.28 29.09
C LEU A 510 12.96 6.96 28.19
N ASP A 511 12.52 7.53 27.08
CA ASP A 511 13.39 8.25 26.15
C ASP A 511 13.02 9.74 26.17
N GLU A 512 13.83 10.55 26.88
CA GLU A 512 13.77 12.02 26.94
C GLU A 512 12.38 12.64 27.17
N ALA A 513 11.65 12.16 28.14
CA ALA A 513 10.25 12.46 28.34
C ALA A 513 9.87 13.93 28.74
N THR A 514 10.83 14.89 28.82
CA THR A 514 10.52 16.25 29.38
C THR A 514 11.10 17.43 28.58
N SER A 515 11.65 17.22 27.39
CA SER A 515 12.50 18.20 26.70
C SER A 515 11.82 19.46 26.13
N ALA A 516 10.49 19.52 26.03
CA ALA A 516 9.76 20.61 25.36
C ALA A 516 8.52 21.10 26.15
N LEU A 517 8.57 21.06 27.47
CA LEU A 517 7.42 21.39 28.32
C LEU A 517 7.61 22.70 29.06
N ASP A 518 6.51 23.41 29.35
CA ASP A 518 6.46 24.49 30.31
C ASP A 518 6.67 23.96 31.74
N SER A 519 7.14 24.80 32.66
CA SER A 519 7.54 24.40 34.02
C SER A 519 6.42 23.71 34.83
N GLU A 520 5.17 24.12 34.69
CA GLU A 520 4.03 23.51 35.39
C GLU A 520 3.73 22.10 34.82
N SER A 521 3.65 21.97 33.50
CA SER A 521 3.47 20.65 32.84
C SER A 521 4.64 19.71 33.11
N GLU A 522 5.87 20.23 33.22
CA GLU A 522 7.05 19.44 33.54
C GLU A 522 6.97 18.80 34.92
N ALA A 523 6.57 19.57 35.95
CA ALA A 523 6.41 19.06 37.31
C ALA A 523 5.39 17.91 37.38
N LEU A 524 4.23 18.07 36.72
CA LEU A 524 3.19 17.05 36.64
C LEU A 524 3.64 15.78 35.89
N VAL A 525 4.44 15.94 34.83
CA VAL A 525 5.00 14.82 34.07
C VAL A 525 6.07 14.09 34.90
N GLN A 526 6.93 14.80 35.62
CA GLN A 526 7.97 14.19 36.47
C GLN A 526 7.34 13.38 37.61
N ASP A 527 6.31 13.89 38.27
CA ASP A 527 5.58 13.15 39.32
C ASP A 527 4.91 11.89 38.77
N ALA A 528 4.29 11.98 37.58
CA ALA A 528 3.72 10.84 36.90
C ALA A 528 4.78 9.79 36.51
N LEU A 529 5.97 10.22 36.04
CA LEU A 529 7.10 9.33 35.75
C LEU A 529 7.65 8.68 37.02
N ALA A 530 7.80 9.41 38.11
CA ALA A 530 8.20 8.85 39.41
C ALA A 530 7.21 7.76 39.88
N THR A 531 5.91 7.99 39.69
CA THR A 531 4.86 7.00 39.98
C THR A 531 4.98 5.77 39.06
N LEU A 532 5.24 5.97 37.76
CA LEU A 532 5.40 4.90 36.79
C LEU A 532 6.63 4.02 37.07
N MET A 533 7.74 4.59 37.54
CA MET A 533 9.00 3.89 37.80
C MET A 533 8.97 2.98 39.04
N LYS A 534 8.04 3.16 39.97
CA LYS A 534 8.00 2.40 41.23
C LYS A 534 7.86 0.89 40.99
N GLY A 535 8.78 0.11 41.53
CA GLY A 535 8.75 -1.37 41.51
C GLY A 535 9.08 -1.98 40.14
N ARG A 536 9.72 -1.24 39.24
CA ARG A 536 10.07 -1.70 37.90
C ARG A 536 11.55 -1.54 37.61
N THR A 537 12.08 -2.38 36.73
CA THR A 537 13.41 -2.14 36.15
C THR A 537 13.29 -1.03 35.11
N CYS A 538 14.08 0.04 35.27
CA CYS A 538 13.93 1.22 34.44
C CYS A 538 15.23 1.59 33.73
N ILE A 539 15.13 1.87 32.42
CA ILE A 539 16.17 2.53 31.65
C ILE A 539 15.65 3.92 31.27
N VAL A 540 16.32 4.96 31.76
CA VAL A 540 15.96 6.36 31.53
C VAL A 540 17.04 7.03 30.69
N VAL A 541 16.76 7.30 29.42
CA VAL A 541 17.60 8.13 28.56
C VAL A 541 17.26 9.58 28.84
N ALA A 542 18.19 10.34 29.38
CA ALA A 542 17.92 11.72 29.76
C ALA A 542 18.87 12.71 29.07
N HIS A 543 18.30 13.80 28.62
CA HIS A 543 19.02 15.02 28.23
C HIS A 543 19.10 16.05 29.38
N ARG A 544 18.20 15.94 30.38
CA ARG A 544 18.26 16.74 31.61
C ARG A 544 18.82 15.89 32.74
N LEU A 545 19.97 16.27 33.23
CA LEU A 545 20.67 15.52 34.28
C LEU A 545 19.92 15.53 35.60
N SER A 546 19.14 16.58 35.89
CA SER A 546 18.24 16.63 37.07
C SER A 546 17.28 15.44 37.16
N THR A 547 16.86 14.89 36.03
CA THR A 547 15.95 13.72 36.00
C THR A 547 16.67 12.43 36.43
N VAL A 548 17.97 12.27 36.11
CA VAL A 548 18.72 11.05 36.43
C VAL A 548 19.41 11.11 37.78
N ALA A 549 19.59 12.29 38.36
CA ALA A 549 20.25 12.46 39.66
C ALA A 549 19.55 11.71 40.82
N SER A 550 18.24 11.47 40.70
CA SER A 550 17.44 10.73 41.69
C SER A 550 17.34 9.22 41.43
N LEU A 551 18.00 8.72 40.39
CA LEU A 551 17.99 7.29 40.04
C LEU A 551 19.05 6.52 40.83
N ASP A 552 18.91 5.21 40.89
CA ASP A 552 19.76 4.35 41.71
C ASP A 552 21.17 4.22 41.12
N ARG A 553 21.34 4.35 39.80
CA ARG A 553 22.59 4.19 39.07
C ARG A 553 22.59 5.03 37.82
N ILE A 554 23.72 5.59 37.47
CA ILE A 554 23.95 6.37 36.26
C ILE A 554 25.06 5.71 35.45
N VAL A 555 24.82 5.46 34.19
CA VAL A 555 25.77 4.91 33.23
C VAL A 555 26.07 5.97 32.18
N VAL A 556 27.31 6.40 32.10
CA VAL A 556 27.77 7.36 31.10
C VAL A 556 28.28 6.59 29.88
N LEU A 557 27.66 6.85 28.73
CA LEU A 557 28.08 6.28 27.46
C LEU A 557 28.94 7.28 26.68
N ASP A 558 30.10 6.84 26.26
CA ASP A 558 30.92 7.55 25.29
C ASP A 558 31.36 6.61 24.17
N SER A 559 31.11 7.04 22.93
CA SER A 559 31.55 6.33 21.72
C SER A 559 31.18 4.83 21.73
N GLY A 560 29.98 4.49 22.23
CA GLY A 560 29.48 3.12 22.30
C GLY A 560 30.03 2.25 23.40
N LYS A 561 30.71 2.84 24.42
CA LYS A 561 31.24 2.14 25.59
C LYS A 561 30.75 2.77 26.88
N VAL A 562 30.76 1.99 27.95
CA VAL A 562 30.54 2.51 29.32
C VAL A 562 31.81 3.23 29.78
N ALA A 563 31.73 4.56 29.89
CA ALA A 563 32.84 5.38 30.35
C ALA A 563 32.84 5.52 31.88
N GLU A 564 31.70 5.75 32.49
CA GLU A 564 31.53 5.89 33.94
C GLU A 564 30.24 5.17 34.37
N ASP A 565 30.25 4.66 35.61
CA ASP A 565 29.18 3.85 36.17
C ASP A 565 29.12 3.98 37.68
N GLY A 566 28.00 4.47 38.22
CA GLY A 566 27.82 4.64 39.66
C GLY A 566 26.66 5.54 40.04
N PRO A 567 26.42 5.76 41.33
CA PRO A 567 25.41 6.71 41.81
C PRO A 567 25.86 8.16 41.59
N HIS A 568 24.89 9.08 41.54
CA HIS A 568 25.09 10.52 41.29
C HIS A 568 26.23 11.13 42.11
N GLU A 569 26.21 10.93 43.45
CA GLU A 569 27.19 11.53 44.36
C GLU A 569 28.61 11.05 44.06
N GLN A 570 28.78 9.77 43.76
CA GLN A 570 30.08 9.18 43.44
C GLN A 570 30.63 9.75 42.12
N LEU A 571 29.82 9.87 41.09
CA LEU A 571 30.23 10.37 39.78
C LEU A 571 30.56 11.88 39.82
N ILE A 572 29.84 12.66 40.63
CA ILE A 572 30.17 14.08 40.85
C ILE A 572 31.49 14.21 41.56
N ALA A 573 31.74 13.40 42.63
CA ALA A 573 32.99 13.42 43.39
C ALA A 573 34.19 12.96 42.54
N ALA A 574 33.98 12.06 41.59
CA ALA A 574 35.03 11.59 40.68
C ALA A 574 35.52 12.66 39.69
N GLY A 575 34.75 13.73 39.46
CA GLY A 575 35.13 14.85 38.58
C GLY A 575 35.31 14.48 37.12
N GLY A 576 34.70 13.39 36.67
CA GLY A 576 34.82 12.85 35.33
C GLY A 576 33.88 13.51 34.31
N GLU A 577 33.48 12.73 33.28
CA GLU A 577 32.61 13.20 32.19
C GLU A 577 31.22 13.58 32.69
N TYR A 578 30.65 12.78 33.61
CA TYR A 578 29.38 13.09 34.25
C TYR A 578 29.38 14.42 34.98
N ALA A 579 30.42 14.65 35.80
CA ALA A 579 30.54 15.89 36.54
C ALA A 579 30.70 17.10 35.60
N ASN A 580 31.43 16.94 34.50
CA ASN A 580 31.58 17.98 33.48
C ASN A 580 30.22 18.28 32.78
N LEU A 581 29.45 17.27 32.43
CA LEU A 581 28.12 17.43 31.85
C LEU A 581 27.15 18.10 32.83
N TRP A 582 27.20 17.70 34.12
CA TRP A 582 26.41 18.28 35.19
C TRP A 582 26.70 19.77 35.37
N ASN A 583 27.99 20.14 35.50
CA ASN A 583 28.41 21.53 35.69
C ASN A 583 28.02 22.41 34.51
N ARG A 584 28.08 21.90 33.30
CA ARG A 584 27.60 22.64 32.09
C ARG A 584 26.11 22.91 32.11
N GLN A 585 25.30 21.95 32.58
CA GLN A 585 23.84 22.13 32.63
C GLN A 585 23.39 23.00 33.83
N THR A 586 24.05 22.87 34.99
CA THR A 586 23.71 23.64 36.20
C THR A 586 24.35 25.01 36.21
N GLY A 587 25.54 25.17 35.65
CA GLY A 587 26.27 26.45 35.56
C GLY A 587 25.62 27.46 34.60
N ALA A 588 24.86 26.99 33.58
CA ALA A 588 24.10 27.87 32.70
C ALA A 588 22.90 28.57 33.35
N TYR A 589 22.58 28.21 34.61
CA TYR A 589 21.55 28.91 35.42
C TYR A 589 22.12 29.89 36.41
N LEU A 590 23.46 30.08 36.46
CA LEU A 590 24.13 31.00 37.35
C LEU A 590 24.78 32.19 36.63
N GLU A 591 24.69 32.28 35.31
CA GLU A 591 24.96 33.47 34.50
C GLU A 591 23.61 34.01 33.95
#